data_e660e10aadd4c35d62f56a4664237a90
#
_entry.id   e660e10aadd4c35d62f56a4664237a90
#
_cell.length_a   1.000
_cell.length_b   1.000
_cell.length_c   1.000
_cell.angle_alpha   90.00
_cell.angle_beta   90.00
_cell.angle_gamma   90.00
#
_symmetry.space_group_name_H-M   'P 1'
#
loop_
_entity.id
_entity.type
_entity.pdbx_description
1 polymer ?
#
loop_
_entity_poly.entity_id
_entity_poly.type
_entity_poly.pdbx_seq_one_letter_code
_entity_poly.pdbx_strand_id
1 'polypeptide(L)'
;MQDYLDRVKRALADLELDEISPLLQEALDAGIPASALLEAMSAGMVMVGERFEAGDYFLADLVLAGEEMKEGVEVLKPHLSAGDIGGRGTVVVCTVRGDIHDIGKNLVCTMLRSAGFNVVDLGVDVPAERVVEAVRANSAAAVGLSVLLTTMVGSIGEVVESLKEAGLRDSVKIAIGGACTTPELVERYGVDALGHDAVEAVRIFSGWSS
;
A
#
# COMPACT_ATOMS: atom_id res chain seq x y z
N MET A 1 28.45 -0.88 -3.81
CA MET A 1 27.05 -1.34 -3.80
C MET A 1 26.35 -0.95 -2.50
N GLN A 2 26.74 -1.51 -1.36
CA GLN A 2 26.06 -1.25 -0.07
C GLN A 2 26.00 0.25 0.28
N ASP A 3 27.05 1.01 0.01
CA ASP A 3 27.09 2.46 0.26
C ASP A 3 25.98 3.23 -0.48
N TYR A 4 25.75 2.91 -1.76
CA TYR A 4 24.66 3.53 -2.54
C TYR A 4 23.27 3.18 -1.98
N LEU A 5 23.05 1.90 -1.63
CA LEU A 5 21.77 1.46 -1.07
C LEU A 5 21.47 2.15 0.27
N ASP A 6 22.50 2.28 1.12
CA ASP A 6 22.35 2.96 2.42
C ASP A 6 22.11 4.48 2.24
N ARG A 7 22.74 5.12 1.23
CA ARG A 7 22.52 6.53 0.89
C ARG A 7 21.09 6.74 0.37
N VAL A 8 20.62 5.93 -0.58
CA VAL A 8 19.25 6.01 -1.14
C VAL A 8 18.22 5.82 -0.04
N LYS A 9 18.39 4.80 0.80
CA LYS A 9 17.51 4.54 1.93
C LYS A 9 17.42 5.74 2.89
N ARG A 10 18.57 6.34 3.23
CA ARG A 10 18.61 7.49 4.14
C ARG A 10 18.06 8.75 3.51
N ALA A 11 18.39 9.05 2.27
CA ALA A 11 17.88 10.23 1.57
C ALA A 11 16.35 10.26 1.58
N LEU A 12 15.70 9.12 1.30
CA LEU A 12 14.25 9.02 1.38
C LEU A 12 13.74 9.13 2.83
N ALA A 13 14.39 8.45 3.77
CA ALA A 13 14.01 8.48 5.18
C ALA A 13 14.15 9.87 5.80
N ASP A 14 15.15 10.65 5.38
CA ASP A 14 15.44 12.00 5.88
C ASP A 14 14.76 13.10 5.05
N LEU A 15 13.95 12.73 4.04
CA LEU A 15 13.22 13.64 3.13
C LEU A 15 14.17 14.61 2.38
N GLU A 16 15.31 14.10 1.96
CA GLU A 16 16.29 14.84 1.11
C GLU A 16 15.81 14.80 -0.36
N LEU A 17 14.65 15.43 -0.61
CA LEU A 17 13.83 15.25 -1.80
C LEU A 17 14.58 15.54 -3.12
N ASP A 18 15.37 16.61 -3.15
CA ASP A 18 16.13 17.00 -4.35
C ASP A 18 17.31 16.05 -4.68
N GLU A 19 17.70 15.17 -3.75
CA GLU A 19 18.89 14.32 -3.88
C GLU A 19 18.56 12.92 -4.40
N ILE A 20 17.31 12.44 -4.27
CA ILE A 20 16.95 11.05 -4.57
C ILE A 20 17.10 10.72 -6.04
N SER A 21 16.51 11.49 -6.94
CA SER A 21 16.58 11.23 -8.37
C SER A 21 18.00 11.29 -8.94
N PRO A 22 18.85 12.30 -8.60
CA PRO A 22 20.26 12.30 -8.98
C PRO A 22 21.04 11.11 -8.42
N LEU A 23 20.80 10.75 -7.16
CA LEU A 23 21.48 9.62 -6.49
C LEU A 23 21.13 8.28 -7.13
N LEU A 24 19.87 8.08 -7.51
CA LEU A 24 19.44 6.89 -8.24
C LEU A 24 20.11 6.78 -9.60
N GLN A 25 20.23 7.89 -10.34
CA GLN A 25 20.91 7.90 -11.63
C GLN A 25 22.41 7.59 -11.47
N GLU A 26 23.09 8.20 -10.48
CA GLU A 26 24.49 7.92 -10.17
C GLU A 26 24.69 6.43 -9.84
N ALA A 27 23.79 5.85 -9.05
CA ALA A 27 23.86 4.44 -8.66
C ALA A 27 23.63 3.50 -9.87
N LEU A 28 22.67 3.82 -10.75
CA LEU A 28 22.44 3.08 -12.00
C LEU A 28 23.67 3.12 -12.90
N ASP A 29 24.30 4.29 -13.06
CA ASP A 29 25.52 4.47 -13.87
C ASP A 29 26.71 3.71 -13.25
N ALA A 30 26.72 3.53 -11.94
CA ALA A 30 27.69 2.69 -11.22
C ALA A 30 27.38 1.17 -11.30
N GLY A 31 26.33 0.78 -12.04
CA GLY A 31 25.96 -0.62 -12.26
C GLY A 31 25.20 -1.26 -11.11
N ILE A 32 24.58 -0.47 -10.21
CA ILE A 32 23.72 -1.01 -9.17
C ILE A 32 22.39 -1.47 -9.80
N PRO A 33 21.91 -2.69 -9.53
CA PRO A 33 20.63 -3.16 -10.07
C PRO A 33 19.46 -2.27 -9.63
N ALA A 34 18.58 -1.91 -10.56
CA ALA A 34 17.40 -1.09 -10.27
C ALA A 34 16.46 -1.74 -9.24
N SER A 35 16.35 -3.06 -9.21
CA SER A 35 15.59 -3.79 -8.21
C SER A 35 16.14 -3.59 -6.79
N ALA A 36 17.47 -3.59 -6.62
CA ALA A 36 18.10 -3.35 -5.33
C ALA A 36 17.91 -1.88 -4.86
N LEU A 37 17.93 -0.92 -5.80
CA LEU A 37 17.63 0.49 -5.50
C LEU A 37 16.16 0.67 -5.09
N LEU A 38 15.23 -0.01 -5.75
CA LEU A 38 13.81 -0.01 -5.39
C LEU A 38 13.59 -0.59 -3.98
N GLU A 39 14.29 -1.68 -3.62
CA GLU A 39 14.27 -2.24 -2.28
C GLU A 39 14.82 -1.27 -1.24
N ALA A 40 15.91 -0.54 -1.56
CA ALA A 40 16.49 0.46 -0.67
C ALA A 40 15.54 1.64 -0.44
N MET A 41 14.85 2.13 -1.49
CA MET A 41 13.80 3.14 -1.38
C MET A 41 12.65 2.64 -0.51
N SER A 42 12.18 1.40 -0.73
CA SER A 42 11.10 0.80 0.08
C SER A 42 11.49 0.70 1.56
N ALA A 43 12.76 0.36 1.86
CA ALA A 43 13.27 0.37 3.22
C ALA A 43 13.33 1.79 3.83
N GLY A 44 13.59 2.82 3.03
CA GLY A 44 13.49 4.23 3.43
C GLY A 44 12.06 4.61 3.81
N MET A 45 11.05 4.20 3.01
CA MET A 45 9.63 4.43 3.32
C MET A 45 9.19 3.78 4.65
N VAL A 46 9.72 2.61 4.98
CA VAL A 46 9.46 1.97 6.29
C VAL A 46 9.97 2.87 7.41
N MET A 47 11.19 3.45 7.27
CA MET A 47 11.72 4.38 8.29
C MET A 47 10.90 5.67 8.40
N VAL A 48 10.39 6.22 7.29
CA VAL A 48 9.44 7.35 7.30
C VAL A 48 8.21 6.98 8.12
N GLY A 49 7.65 5.79 7.92
CA GLY A 49 6.52 5.29 8.69
C GLY A 49 6.83 5.15 10.18
N GLU A 50 7.99 4.61 10.55
CA GLU A 50 8.43 4.49 11.95
C GLU A 50 8.57 5.87 12.62
N ARG A 51 9.10 6.87 11.92
CA ARG A 51 9.20 8.26 12.42
C ARG A 51 7.82 8.91 12.60
N PHE A 52 6.90 8.63 11.70
CA PHE A 52 5.52 9.09 11.83
C PHE A 52 4.85 8.49 13.08
N GLU A 53 5.00 7.18 13.32
CA GLU A 53 4.48 6.53 14.53
C GLU A 53 5.12 7.05 15.81
N ALA A 54 6.43 7.41 15.76
CA ALA A 54 7.14 8.03 16.89
C ALA A 54 6.72 9.48 17.16
N GLY A 55 5.99 10.11 16.22
CA GLY A 55 5.58 11.51 16.31
C GLY A 55 6.66 12.50 15.83
N ASP A 56 7.75 12.01 15.24
CA ASP A 56 8.81 12.85 14.69
C ASP A 56 8.42 13.44 13.33
N TYR A 57 7.56 12.71 12.58
CA TYR A 57 7.01 13.12 11.29
C TYR A 57 5.50 13.29 11.37
N PHE A 58 4.97 14.14 10.45
CA PHE A 58 3.55 14.44 10.31
C PHE A 58 2.99 13.90 9.00
N LEU A 59 1.67 13.99 8.81
CA LEU A 59 1.01 13.53 7.60
C LEU A 59 1.60 14.14 6.32
N ALA A 60 2.03 15.40 6.36
CA ALA A 60 2.67 16.07 5.23
C ALA A 60 3.98 15.38 4.82
N ASP A 61 4.76 14.90 5.78
CA ASP A 61 6.04 14.21 5.53
C ASP A 61 5.81 12.85 4.86
N LEU A 62 4.75 12.12 5.24
CA LEU A 62 4.35 10.88 4.57
C LEU A 62 3.95 11.12 3.11
N VAL A 63 3.20 12.22 2.84
CA VAL A 63 2.79 12.57 1.48
C VAL A 63 4.01 12.94 0.64
N LEU A 64 4.92 13.75 1.16
CA LEU A 64 6.16 14.11 0.49
C LEU A 64 7.01 12.88 0.17
N ALA A 65 7.25 12.00 1.14
CA ALA A 65 7.99 10.76 0.92
C ALA A 65 7.33 9.87 -0.15
N GLY A 66 5.99 9.83 -0.18
CA GLY A 66 5.23 9.09 -1.18
C GLY A 66 5.39 9.63 -2.61
N GLU A 67 5.42 10.96 -2.78
CA GLU A 67 5.68 11.59 -4.09
C GLU A 67 7.13 11.34 -4.54
N GLU A 68 8.11 11.45 -3.64
CA GLU A 68 9.52 11.13 -3.94
C GLU A 68 9.71 9.66 -4.32
N MET A 69 9.06 8.76 -3.59
CA MET A 69 9.07 7.34 -3.96
C MET A 69 8.54 7.12 -5.37
N LYS A 70 7.45 7.80 -5.74
CA LYS A 70 6.85 7.72 -7.07
C LYS A 70 7.80 8.27 -8.15
N GLU A 71 8.44 9.41 -7.91
CA GLU A 71 9.44 9.98 -8.83
C GLU A 71 10.64 9.05 -9.00
N GLY A 72 11.17 8.52 -7.91
CA GLY A 72 12.26 7.57 -7.95
C GLY A 72 11.90 6.28 -8.72
N VAL A 73 10.68 5.77 -8.56
CA VAL A 73 10.19 4.63 -9.35
C VAL A 73 10.17 4.96 -10.85
N GLU A 74 9.77 6.17 -11.27
CA GLU A 74 9.81 6.57 -12.68
C GLU A 74 11.26 6.63 -13.23
N VAL A 75 12.24 7.02 -12.41
CA VAL A 75 13.67 6.96 -12.77
C VAL A 75 14.13 5.50 -12.96
N LEU A 76 13.74 4.60 -12.07
CA LEU A 76 14.14 3.19 -12.11
C LEU A 76 13.42 2.37 -13.18
N LYS A 77 12.20 2.75 -13.53
CA LYS A 77 11.28 2.00 -14.39
C LYS A 77 11.85 1.52 -15.74
N PRO A 78 12.67 2.32 -16.48
CA PRO A 78 13.30 1.85 -17.72
C PRO A 78 14.30 0.70 -17.51
N HIS A 79 14.78 0.52 -16.27
CA HIS A 79 15.79 -0.47 -15.89
C HIS A 79 15.21 -1.66 -15.11
N LEU A 80 13.88 -1.65 -14.85
CA LEU A 80 13.16 -2.69 -14.15
C LEU A 80 12.48 -3.64 -15.14
N SER A 81 12.47 -4.93 -14.82
CA SER A 81 11.66 -5.92 -15.55
C SER A 81 10.23 -5.94 -15.01
N ALA A 82 9.30 -6.56 -15.77
CA ALA A 82 7.90 -6.68 -15.35
C ALA A 82 7.72 -7.43 -14.00
N GLY A 83 8.71 -8.21 -13.59
CA GLY A 83 8.71 -8.91 -12.29
C GLY A 83 9.25 -8.08 -11.14
N ASP A 84 9.94 -6.97 -11.41
CA ASP A 84 10.53 -6.10 -10.37
C ASP A 84 9.50 -5.07 -9.85
N ILE A 85 8.53 -4.69 -10.71
CA ILE A 85 7.44 -3.76 -10.35
C ILE A 85 6.22 -4.59 -9.95
N GLY A 86 5.75 -4.43 -8.71
CA GLY A 86 4.61 -5.19 -8.19
C GLY A 86 4.98 -6.61 -7.73
N GLY A 87 6.25 -6.89 -7.49
CA GLY A 87 6.77 -8.19 -7.04
C GLY A 87 6.19 -8.69 -5.71
N ARG A 88 5.55 -7.81 -4.94
CA ARG A 88 4.86 -8.15 -3.68
C ARG A 88 3.41 -8.60 -3.85
N GLY A 89 2.92 -8.68 -5.09
CA GLY A 89 1.55 -9.09 -5.37
C GLY A 89 0.58 -7.93 -5.61
N THR A 90 -0.66 -8.28 -5.95
CA THR A 90 -1.72 -7.31 -6.23
C THR A 90 -2.65 -7.16 -5.03
N VAL A 91 -2.95 -5.90 -4.68
CA VAL A 91 -3.91 -5.51 -3.64
C VAL A 91 -5.03 -4.70 -4.28
N VAL A 92 -6.27 -5.10 -4.07
CA VAL A 92 -7.47 -4.31 -4.42
C VAL A 92 -7.82 -3.43 -3.24
N VAL A 93 -7.97 -2.12 -3.44
CA VAL A 93 -8.34 -1.17 -2.39
C VAL A 93 -9.57 -0.39 -2.80
N CYS A 94 -10.50 -0.18 -1.88
CA CYS A 94 -11.68 0.65 -2.12
C CYS A 94 -12.24 1.25 -0.83
N THR A 95 -13.04 2.30 -0.98
CA THR A 95 -14.01 2.71 0.04
C THR A 95 -15.33 2.00 -0.24
N VAL A 96 -15.91 1.38 0.78
CA VAL A 96 -17.11 0.54 0.65
C VAL A 96 -18.32 1.33 0.17
N ARG A 97 -19.34 0.60 -0.31
CA ARG A 97 -20.60 1.16 -0.79
C ARG A 97 -21.24 2.10 0.25
N GLY A 98 -21.71 3.25 -0.25
CA GLY A 98 -22.33 4.31 0.54
C GLY A 98 -21.37 5.25 1.27
N ASP A 99 -20.06 5.00 1.20
CA ASP A 99 -19.04 5.85 1.78
C ASP A 99 -18.20 6.50 0.67
N ILE A 100 -17.97 7.83 0.77
CA ILE A 100 -17.26 8.63 -0.24
C ILE A 100 -15.95 9.22 0.29
N HIS A 101 -15.53 8.83 1.49
CA HIS A 101 -14.29 9.33 2.09
C HIS A 101 -13.08 8.59 1.48
N ASP A 102 -12.13 9.33 0.95
CA ASP A 102 -11.01 8.76 0.19
C ASP A 102 -9.62 9.19 0.68
N ILE A 103 -9.49 10.23 1.50
CA ILE A 103 -8.18 10.77 1.91
C ILE A 103 -7.31 9.67 2.53
N GLY A 104 -7.79 8.96 3.55
CA GLY A 104 -7.05 7.87 4.19
C GLY A 104 -6.77 6.71 3.24
N LYS A 105 -7.74 6.33 2.41
CA LYS A 105 -7.61 5.30 1.39
C LYS A 105 -6.52 5.66 0.37
N ASN A 106 -6.51 6.89 -0.12
CA ASN A 106 -5.54 7.36 -1.11
C ASN A 106 -4.11 7.35 -0.53
N LEU A 107 -3.96 7.71 0.76
CA LEU A 107 -2.68 7.60 1.45
C LEU A 107 -2.22 6.12 1.54
N VAL A 108 -3.11 5.20 1.94
CA VAL A 108 -2.81 3.76 1.96
C VAL A 108 -2.40 3.27 0.57
N CYS A 109 -3.13 3.65 -0.48
CA CYS A 109 -2.79 3.29 -1.87
C CYS A 109 -1.40 3.79 -2.27
N THR A 110 -1.07 5.04 -1.92
CA THR A 110 0.24 5.63 -2.21
C THR A 110 1.35 4.85 -1.50
N MET A 111 1.20 4.60 -0.22
CA MET A 111 2.20 3.88 0.57
C MET A 111 2.35 2.41 0.16
N LEU A 112 1.27 1.72 -0.21
CA LEU A 112 1.34 0.35 -0.73
C LEU A 112 2.09 0.30 -2.09
N ARG A 113 1.83 1.26 -2.98
CA ARG A 113 2.60 1.38 -4.25
C ARG A 113 4.08 1.59 -3.97
N SER A 114 4.39 2.50 -3.03
CA SER A 114 5.76 2.76 -2.58
C SER A 114 6.43 1.54 -1.96
N ALA A 115 5.66 0.67 -1.31
CA ALA A 115 6.16 -0.59 -0.76
C ALA A 115 6.29 -1.72 -1.82
N GLY A 116 6.04 -1.44 -3.12
CA GLY A 116 6.23 -2.38 -4.22
C GLY A 116 5.01 -3.25 -4.54
N PHE A 117 3.82 -2.90 -4.05
CA PHE A 117 2.58 -3.59 -4.43
C PHE A 117 1.99 -3.05 -5.74
N ASN A 118 1.37 -3.94 -6.52
CA ASN A 118 0.47 -3.53 -7.57
C ASN A 118 -0.90 -3.19 -6.94
N VAL A 119 -1.28 -1.90 -6.90
CA VAL A 119 -2.50 -1.44 -6.24
C VAL A 119 -3.59 -1.11 -7.26
N VAL A 120 -4.68 -1.88 -7.22
CA VAL A 120 -5.90 -1.66 -7.97
C VAL A 120 -6.87 -0.87 -7.08
N ASP A 121 -6.88 0.45 -7.27
CA ASP A 121 -7.78 1.35 -6.55
C ASP A 121 -9.12 1.46 -7.29
N LEU A 122 -10.20 1.02 -6.65
CA LEU A 122 -11.54 1.05 -7.23
C LEU A 122 -12.29 2.36 -6.92
N GLY A 123 -11.68 3.27 -6.15
CA GLY A 123 -12.30 4.52 -5.75
C GLY A 123 -13.21 4.40 -4.53
N VAL A 124 -14.33 5.12 -4.56
CA VAL A 124 -15.28 5.26 -3.45
C VAL A 124 -16.67 4.71 -3.84
N ASP A 125 -17.53 4.50 -2.86
CA ASP A 125 -18.91 3.99 -3.06
C ASP A 125 -18.92 2.68 -3.88
N VAL A 126 -18.02 1.75 -3.56
CA VAL A 126 -17.77 0.56 -4.36
C VAL A 126 -18.68 -0.58 -3.89
N PRO A 127 -19.56 -1.12 -4.74
CA PRO A 127 -20.36 -2.28 -4.42
C PRO A 127 -19.53 -3.57 -4.38
N ALA A 128 -19.96 -4.55 -3.59
CA ALA A 128 -19.23 -5.79 -3.33
C ALA A 128 -18.89 -6.58 -4.60
N GLU A 129 -19.79 -6.58 -5.59
CA GLU A 129 -19.61 -7.27 -6.88
C GLU A 129 -18.39 -6.73 -7.64
N ARG A 130 -18.14 -5.41 -7.57
CA ARG A 130 -16.99 -4.78 -8.20
C ARG A 130 -15.67 -5.19 -7.54
N VAL A 131 -15.69 -5.39 -6.22
CA VAL A 131 -14.52 -5.93 -5.50
C VAL A 131 -14.22 -7.35 -5.97
N VAL A 132 -15.24 -8.21 -6.05
CA VAL A 132 -15.12 -9.59 -6.54
C VAL A 132 -14.57 -9.64 -7.97
N GLU A 133 -15.12 -8.81 -8.87
CA GLU A 133 -14.64 -8.70 -10.26
C GLU A 133 -13.16 -8.30 -10.31
N ALA A 134 -12.77 -7.29 -9.53
CA ALA A 134 -11.40 -6.79 -9.51
C ALA A 134 -10.41 -7.82 -8.94
N VAL A 135 -10.78 -8.51 -7.87
CA VAL A 135 -9.97 -9.61 -7.30
C VAL A 135 -9.72 -10.68 -8.34
N ARG A 136 -10.77 -11.12 -9.05
CA ARG A 136 -10.66 -12.17 -10.08
C ARG A 136 -9.84 -11.70 -11.27
N ALA A 137 -10.12 -10.52 -11.81
CA ALA A 137 -9.47 -9.98 -13.01
C ALA A 137 -7.96 -9.75 -12.82
N ASN A 138 -7.55 -9.40 -11.60
CA ASN A 138 -6.16 -9.06 -11.29
C ASN A 138 -5.44 -10.15 -10.47
N SER A 139 -6.08 -11.29 -10.21
CA SER A 139 -5.53 -12.35 -9.35
C SER A 139 -5.02 -11.78 -8.02
N ALA A 140 -5.79 -10.87 -7.43
CA ALA A 140 -5.36 -10.16 -6.23
C ALA A 140 -5.32 -11.11 -5.04
N ALA A 141 -4.23 -11.04 -4.28
CA ALA A 141 -4.02 -11.83 -3.06
C ALA A 141 -4.62 -11.15 -1.81
N ALA A 142 -4.90 -9.85 -1.90
CA ALA A 142 -5.42 -9.10 -0.75
C ALA A 142 -6.38 -7.98 -1.16
N VAL A 143 -7.26 -7.60 -0.22
CA VAL A 143 -8.25 -6.53 -0.34
C VAL A 143 -8.14 -5.60 0.87
N GLY A 144 -8.10 -4.30 0.63
CA GLY A 144 -8.20 -3.23 1.63
C GLY A 144 -9.56 -2.54 1.54
N LEU A 145 -10.32 -2.53 2.62
CA LEU A 145 -11.63 -1.87 2.71
C LEU A 145 -11.55 -0.66 3.64
N SER A 146 -11.82 0.52 3.11
CA SER A 146 -11.92 1.76 3.88
C SER A 146 -13.38 2.02 4.26
N VAL A 147 -13.64 2.28 5.56
CA VAL A 147 -14.97 2.58 6.10
C VAL A 147 -14.87 3.70 7.13
N LEU A 148 -15.48 4.84 6.86
CA LEU A 148 -15.46 5.98 7.78
C LEU A 148 -16.81 6.22 8.47
N LEU A 149 -17.91 5.81 7.84
CA LEU A 149 -19.25 5.98 8.36
C LEU A 149 -19.75 4.72 9.10
N THR A 150 -20.19 4.87 10.34
CA THR A 150 -20.73 3.76 11.15
C THR A 150 -21.94 3.09 10.51
N THR A 151 -22.73 3.84 9.74
CA THR A 151 -23.87 3.35 8.98
C THR A 151 -23.49 2.42 7.83
N MET A 152 -22.23 2.49 7.36
CA MET A 152 -21.71 1.70 6.22
C MET A 152 -20.89 0.48 6.66
N VAL A 153 -20.69 0.28 7.95
CA VAL A 153 -19.94 -0.87 8.49
C VAL A 153 -20.52 -2.23 8.00
N GLY A 154 -21.82 -2.30 7.74
CA GLY A 154 -22.47 -3.50 7.18
C GLY A 154 -21.94 -3.91 5.81
N SER A 155 -21.45 -2.96 5.00
CA SER A 155 -20.91 -3.22 3.66
C SER A 155 -19.63 -4.07 3.69
N ILE A 156 -18.90 -4.12 4.83
CA ILE A 156 -17.81 -5.08 5.03
C ILE A 156 -18.33 -6.50 4.87
N GLY A 157 -19.45 -6.82 5.55
CA GLY A 157 -20.08 -8.13 5.48
C GLY A 157 -20.56 -8.48 4.07
N GLU A 158 -21.11 -7.51 3.33
CA GLU A 158 -21.54 -7.70 1.94
C GLU A 158 -20.34 -8.12 1.06
N VAL A 159 -19.19 -7.48 1.20
CA VAL A 159 -17.97 -7.84 0.46
C VAL A 159 -17.50 -9.25 0.83
N VAL A 160 -17.44 -9.57 2.12
CA VAL A 160 -17.01 -10.90 2.59
C VAL A 160 -17.92 -12.01 2.06
N GLU A 161 -19.25 -11.82 2.13
CA GLU A 161 -20.21 -12.80 1.62
C GLU A 161 -20.10 -12.95 0.09
N SER A 162 -19.99 -11.85 -0.65
CA SER A 162 -19.80 -11.90 -2.10
C SER A 162 -18.51 -12.63 -2.51
N LEU A 163 -17.42 -12.46 -1.75
CA LEU A 163 -16.18 -13.22 -1.97
C LEU A 163 -16.34 -14.70 -1.63
N LYS A 164 -17.13 -15.07 -0.60
CA LYS A 164 -17.47 -16.47 -0.28
C LYS A 164 -18.31 -17.11 -1.39
N GLU A 165 -19.35 -16.44 -1.83
CA GLU A 165 -20.21 -16.92 -2.92
C GLU A 165 -19.44 -17.11 -4.22
N ALA A 166 -18.43 -16.27 -4.46
CA ALA A 166 -17.54 -16.37 -5.60
C ALA A 166 -16.43 -17.45 -5.45
N GLY A 167 -16.31 -18.10 -4.28
CA GLY A 167 -15.27 -19.08 -3.96
C GLY A 167 -13.86 -18.46 -3.82
N LEU A 168 -13.78 -17.17 -3.53
CA LEU A 168 -12.51 -16.43 -3.47
C LEU A 168 -12.05 -16.11 -2.04
N ARG A 169 -12.93 -16.21 -1.02
CA ARG A 169 -12.62 -15.77 0.36
C ARG A 169 -11.37 -16.42 0.93
N ASP A 170 -11.17 -17.71 0.70
CA ASP A 170 -10.04 -18.46 1.24
C ASP A 170 -8.71 -18.16 0.52
N SER A 171 -8.77 -17.60 -0.68
CA SER A 171 -7.60 -17.23 -1.48
C SER A 171 -7.20 -15.77 -1.34
N VAL A 172 -7.98 -14.97 -0.61
CA VAL A 172 -7.80 -13.51 -0.49
C VAL A 172 -7.76 -13.10 0.98
N LYS A 173 -6.74 -12.33 1.35
CA LYS A 173 -6.67 -11.68 2.65
C LYS A 173 -7.41 -10.34 2.64
N ILE A 174 -8.13 -10.02 3.72
CA ILE A 174 -8.93 -8.80 3.83
C ILE A 174 -8.50 -8.00 5.04
N ALA A 175 -8.05 -6.76 4.81
CA ALA A 175 -7.85 -5.76 5.86
C ALA A 175 -8.95 -4.70 5.80
N ILE A 176 -9.39 -4.25 6.96
CA ILE A 176 -10.29 -3.09 7.10
C ILE A 176 -9.56 -1.93 7.76
N GLY A 177 -9.98 -0.70 7.47
CA GLY A 177 -9.47 0.51 8.10
C GLY A 177 -10.45 1.67 7.97
N GLY A 178 -10.19 2.73 8.73
CA GLY A 178 -11.04 3.92 8.82
C GLY A 178 -11.53 4.19 10.24
N ALA A 179 -11.95 5.42 10.51
CA ALA A 179 -12.18 5.93 11.86
C ALA A 179 -13.25 5.18 12.67
N CYS A 180 -14.16 4.45 12.02
CA CYS A 180 -15.20 3.69 12.72
C CYS A 180 -14.88 2.19 12.81
N THR A 181 -13.72 1.73 12.33
CA THR A 181 -13.34 0.31 12.39
C THR A 181 -12.76 -0.06 13.74
N THR A 182 -13.13 -1.24 14.24
CA THR A 182 -12.71 -1.74 15.55
C THR A 182 -12.31 -3.22 15.47
N PRO A 183 -11.54 -3.75 16.43
CA PRO A 183 -11.16 -5.16 16.47
C PRO A 183 -12.36 -6.12 16.46
N GLU A 184 -13.50 -5.73 17.06
CA GLU A 184 -14.72 -6.54 17.08
C GLU A 184 -15.30 -6.74 15.67
N LEU A 185 -15.05 -5.81 14.73
CA LEU A 185 -15.49 -5.95 13.34
C LEU A 185 -14.68 -7.00 12.59
N VAL A 186 -13.41 -7.20 12.96
CA VAL A 186 -12.56 -8.25 12.40
C VAL A 186 -13.16 -9.62 12.69
N GLU A 187 -13.52 -9.87 13.95
CA GLU A 187 -14.15 -11.13 14.35
C GLU A 187 -15.55 -11.27 13.75
N ARG A 188 -16.36 -10.20 13.83
CA ARG A 188 -17.76 -10.19 13.39
C ARG A 188 -17.92 -10.53 11.91
N TYR A 189 -17.07 -9.99 11.05
CA TYR A 189 -17.16 -10.17 9.60
C TYR A 189 -16.20 -11.23 9.07
N GLY A 190 -15.30 -11.75 9.92
CA GLY A 190 -14.32 -12.74 9.51
C GLY A 190 -13.32 -12.21 8.51
N VAL A 191 -12.90 -10.93 8.66
CA VAL A 191 -11.77 -10.35 7.94
C VAL A 191 -10.47 -10.69 8.64
N ASP A 192 -9.31 -10.46 7.99
CA ASP A 192 -8.04 -10.99 8.49
C ASP A 192 -7.27 -9.99 9.35
N ALA A 193 -7.49 -8.67 9.17
CA ALA A 193 -6.81 -7.64 9.95
C ALA A 193 -7.55 -6.30 9.98
N LEU A 194 -7.15 -5.48 10.96
CA LEU A 194 -7.51 -4.07 11.09
C LEU A 194 -6.22 -3.24 11.02
N GLY A 195 -6.19 -2.23 10.15
CA GLY A 195 -5.15 -1.21 10.09
C GLY A 195 -5.67 0.12 10.65
N HIS A 196 -5.00 0.65 11.67
CA HIS A 196 -5.37 1.92 12.29
C HIS A 196 -4.89 3.13 11.49
N ASP A 197 -3.81 2.96 10.75
CA ASP A 197 -3.23 3.98 9.87
C ASP A 197 -2.59 3.37 8.60
N ALA A 198 -2.02 4.23 7.77
CA ALA A 198 -1.46 3.81 6.50
C ALA A 198 -0.13 3.04 6.65
N VAL A 199 0.62 3.30 7.71
CA VAL A 199 1.88 2.59 8.02
C VAL A 199 1.59 1.17 8.46
N GLU A 200 0.63 1.02 9.39
CA GLU A 200 0.18 -0.29 9.85
C GLU A 200 -0.45 -1.11 8.69
N ALA A 201 -1.21 -0.45 7.81
CA ALA A 201 -1.74 -1.09 6.60
C ALA A 201 -0.60 -1.70 5.76
N VAL A 202 0.49 -0.95 5.50
CA VAL A 202 1.64 -1.47 4.74
C VAL A 202 2.28 -2.66 5.45
N ARG A 203 2.41 -2.64 6.77
CA ARG A 203 2.94 -3.78 7.55
C ARG A 203 2.06 -5.03 7.41
N ILE A 204 0.74 -4.85 7.52
CA ILE A 204 -0.24 -5.94 7.38
C ILE A 204 -0.11 -6.58 5.99
N PHE A 205 -0.20 -5.80 4.93
CA PHE A 205 -0.12 -6.32 3.57
C PHE A 205 1.26 -6.92 3.26
N SER A 206 2.35 -6.33 3.78
CA SER A 206 3.70 -6.89 3.63
C SER A 206 3.87 -8.22 4.34
N GLY A 207 3.22 -8.43 5.48
CA GLY A 207 3.20 -9.72 6.18
C GLY A 207 2.45 -10.83 5.42
N TRP A 208 1.62 -10.47 4.44
CA TRP A 208 0.87 -11.43 3.60
C TRP A 208 1.53 -11.72 2.25
N SER A 209 2.48 -10.87 1.84
CA SER A 209 3.28 -11.09 0.62
C SER A 209 4.47 -11.98 0.96
N SER A 210 4.31 -13.28 0.77
CA SER A 210 5.40 -14.27 0.94
C SER A 210 5.68 -14.92 -0.39
#